data_902e5f673962f689068368c32dce22f3
#
_entry.id   902e5f673962f689068368c32dce22f3
#
_cell.length_a   1.000
_cell.length_b   1.000
_cell.length_c   1.000
_cell.angle_alpha   90.00
_cell.angle_beta   90.00
_cell.angle_gamma   90.00
#
_symmetry.space_group_name_H-M   'P 1'
#
loop_
_entity.id
_entity.type
_entity.pdbx_description
1 polymer ?
#
loop_
_entity_poly.entity_id
_entity_poly.type
_entity_poly.pdbx_seq_one_letter_code
_entity_poly.pdbx_strand_id
1 'polypeptide(L)'
;LHRLRFLLAPMVHWPEVMTAYEETEKILFSADAFGRFGSLERTARAPWVPQARRYYYNIIGKYGAQVQALLKKISALEIKTICPLHGPVLTEGLEECLRLYDLWSQWEPEESESILIAHASIHGNTAHAAKTLKGKLEKKGVQVNICDLTVTDLSYAVASAFYCGKLVLASSTYDGGLFPPMREFLEHLQTKGFRNRRVGLIEDGSWAPAAARLMRTKLEEMKDIHLYETVVSLRGALNQTNEAQMDALVAELCAE
;
A
#
# COMPACT_ATOMS: atom_id res chain seq x y z
N LEU A 1 -25.85 12.43 33.35
CA LEU A 1 -26.46 11.31 32.64
C LEU A 1 -25.82 11.27 31.24
N HIS A 2 -25.17 10.18 30.87
CA HIS A 2 -24.61 10.03 29.51
C HIS A 2 -25.65 9.59 28.53
N ARG A 3 -25.53 10.04 27.29
CA ARG A 3 -26.39 9.66 26.18
C ARG A 3 -25.55 9.04 25.06
N LEU A 4 -25.89 7.80 24.69
CA LEU A 4 -25.22 7.07 23.63
C LEU A 4 -26.07 7.06 22.36
N ARG A 5 -25.42 7.35 21.24
CA ARG A 5 -25.98 7.23 19.89
C ARG A 5 -25.22 6.14 19.14
N PHE A 6 -25.94 5.15 18.62
CA PHE A 6 -25.36 4.03 17.89
C PHE A 6 -25.40 4.29 16.39
N LEU A 7 -24.30 3.99 15.69
CA LEU A 7 -24.14 4.18 14.26
C LEU A 7 -23.70 2.88 13.64
N LEU A 8 -24.52 2.29 12.78
CA LEU A 8 -24.14 1.08 12.05
C LEU A 8 -23.00 1.38 11.07
N ALA A 9 -21.94 0.56 11.11
CA ALA A 9 -20.76 0.63 10.28
C ALA A 9 -20.45 -0.76 9.67
N PRO A 10 -21.41 -1.38 8.96
CA PRO A 10 -21.27 -2.75 8.48
C PRO A 10 -20.01 -2.88 7.60
N MET A 11 -19.29 -3.98 7.74
CA MET A 11 -18.04 -4.30 7.04
C MET A 11 -16.85 -3.39 7.37
N VAL A 12 -16.90 -2.64 8.48
CA VAL A 12 -15.72 -1.88 8.97
C VAL A 12 -15.20 -2.51 10.30
N HIS A 13 -14.66 -3.81 10.36
CA HIS A 13 -14.54 -4.65 9.13
C HIS A 13 -15.42 -5.90 9.18
N TRP A 14 -16.27 -6.07 10.19
CA TRP A 14 -17.23 -7.17 10.34
C TRP A 14 -18.62 -6.76 9.85
N PRO A 15 -19.47 -7.71 9.40
CA PRO A 15 -20.82 -7.41 8.90
C PRO A 15 -21.69 -6.63 9.89
N GLU A 16 -21.60 -6.95 11.18
CA GLU A 16 -22.43 -6.41 12.26
C GLU A 16 -21.85 -5.21 13.00
N VAL A 17 -20.73 -4.63 12.52
CA VAL A 17 -20.06 -3.54 13.24
C VAL A 17 -20.99 -2.36 13.48
N MET A 18 -20.97 -1.88 14.71
CA MET A 18 -21.63 -0.68 15.16
C MET A 18 -20.66 0.15 15.99
N THR A 19 -20.61 1.45 15.73
CA THR A 19 -19.91 2.42 16.55
C THR A 19 -20.88 3.05 17.54
N ALA A 20 -20.36 3.54 18.68
CA ALA A 20 -21.13 4.26 19.66
C ALA A 20 -20.55 5.67 19.86
N TYR A 21 -21.39 6.68 19.82
CA TYR A 21 -21.02 8.07 20.10
C TYR A 21 -21.63 8.53 21.40
N GLU A 22 -20.81 8.96 22.33
CA GLU A 22 -21.23 9.56 23.60
C GLU A 22 -21.37 11.08 23.40
N GLU A 23 -22.61 11.58 23.56
CA GLU A 23 -22.98 12.94 23.18
C GLU A 23 -22.52 14.01 24.19
N THR A 24 -22.24 13.67 25.46
CA THR A 24 -21.88 14.63 26.51
C THR A 24 -20.41 15.02 26.45
N GLU A 25 -19.53 14.04 26.38
CA GLU A 25 -18.08 14.23 26.35
C GLU A 25 -17.51 14.18 24.92
N LYS A 26 -18.36 13.92 23.93
CA LYS A 26 -18.00 13.88 22.49
C LYS A 26 -17.02 12.76 22.15
N ILE A 27 -17.26 11.57 22.70
CA ILE A 27 -16.41 10.40 22.52
C ILE A 27 -16.99 9.47 21.45
N LEU A 28 -16.18 9.11 20.46
CA LEU A 28 -16.50 8.10 19.47
C LEU A 28 -15.81 6.78 19.82
N PHE A 29 -16.55 5.76 20.21
CA PHE A 29 -16.12 4.37 20.31
C PHE A 29 -16.23 3.76 18.90
N SER A 30 -15.13 3.70 18.19
CA SER A 30 -15.10 3.51 16.74
C SER A 30 -15.00 2.06 16.28
N ALA A 31 -15.09 1.08 17.19
CA ALA A 31 -14.78 -0.32 16.92
C ALA A 31 -13.36 -0.44 16.32
N ASP A 32 -13.19 -1.13 15.21
CA ASP A 32 -11.88 -1.30 14.56
C ASP A 32 -11.43 -0.09 13.73
N ALA A 33 -12.35 0.82 13.40
CA ALA A 33 -11.98 2.03 12.68
C ALA A 33 -11.02 2.89 13.52
N PHE A 34 -10.05 3.52 12.84
CA PHE A 34 -8.98 4.32 13.44
C PHE A 34 -8.00 3.53 14.32
N GLY A 35 -8.07 2.21 14.27
CA GLY A 35 -7.14 1.31 14.93
C GLY A 35 -5.74 1.31 14.31
N ARG A 36 -4.76 0.80 15.05
CA ARG A 36 -3.40 0.56 14.56
C ARG A 36 -2.81 -0.73 15.13
N PHE A 37 -1.79 -1.27 14.46
CA PHE A 37 -0.99 -2.35 15.00
C PHE A 37 -0.03 -1.89 16.10
N GLY A 38 0.37 -2.83 16.94
CA GLY A 38 1.35 -2.69 18.00
C GLY A 38 0.75 -2.61 19.39
N SER A 39 1.46 -3.18 20.39
CA SER A 39 1.06 -3.06 21.79
C SER A 39 1.23 -1.64 22.29
N LEU A 40 0.36 -1.19 23.17
CA LEU A 40 0.42 0.15 23.75
C LEU A 40 1.75 0.43 24.46
N GLU A 41 2.29 -0.55 25.19
CA GLU A 41 3.55 -0.42 25.90
C GLU A 41 4.75 -0.14 24.98
N ARG A 42 4.81 -0.85 23.82
CA ARG A 42 5.92 -0.72 22.88
C ARG A 42 5.76 0.46 21.93
N THR A 43 4.55 0.89 21.69
CA THR A 43 4.24 1.90 20.66
C THR A 43 3.68 3.20 21.21
N ALA A 44 3.69 3.40 22.53
CA ALA A 44 3.13 4.59 23.18
C ALA A 44 3.68 5.92 22.62
N ARG A 45 4.95 5.93 22.20
CA ARG A 45 5.61 7.11 21.60
C ARG A 45 5.75 7.04 20.08
N ALA A 46 5.30 5.96 19.44
CA ALA A 46 5.41 5.81 17.99
C ALA A 46 4.30 6.60 17.29
N PRO A 47 4.60 7.23 16.14
CA PRO A 47 3.59 7.90 15.34
C PRO A 47 2.43 6.97 15.00
N TRP A 48 1.19 7.51 15.02
CA TRP A 48 0.00 6.72 14.73
C TRP A 48 -0.05 6.29 13.27
N VAL A 49 0.25 7.19 12.33
CA VAL A 49 0.02 7.04 10.89
C VAL A 49 0.63 5.78 10.28
N PRO A 50 1.94 5.44 10.45
CA PRO A 50 2.52 4.29 9.75
C PRO A 50 1.87 2.96 10.13
N GLN A 51 1.52 2.78 11.41
CA GLN A 51 0.91 1.54 11.89
C GLN A 51 -0.61 1.51 11.65
N ALA A 52 -1.26 2.67 11.63
CA ALA A 52 -2.67 2.79 11.25
C ALA A 52 -2.87 2.54 9.76
N ARG A 53 -2.00 3.07 8.89
CA ARG A 53 -1.98 2.75 7.44
C ARG A 53 -1.82 1.25 7.21
N ARG A 54 -0.82 0.65 7.89
CA ARG A 54 -0.58 -0.80 7.82
C ARG A 54 -1.81 -1.57 8.29
N TYR A 55 -2.43 -1.18 9.39
CA TYR A 55 -3.66 -1.78 9.90
C TYR A 55 -4.80 -1.62 8.88
N TYR A 56 -5.04 -0.41 8.41
CA TYR A 56 -6.10 -0.10 7.47
C TYR A 56 -6.04 -1.00 6.22
N TYR A 57 -4.93 -0.97 5.49
CA TYR A 57 -4.85 -1.70 4.22
C TYR A 57 -4.83 -3.22 4.38
N ASN A 58 -4.35 -3.74 5.51
CA ASN A 58 -4.36 -5.18 5.72
C ASN A 58 -5.70 -5.71 6.27
N ILE A 59 -6.47 -4.91 6.99
CA ILE A 59 -7.69 -5.34 7.68
C ILE A 59 -8.95 -4.76 7.02
N ILE A 60 -8.99 -3.44 6.77
CA ILE A 60 -10.20 -2.72 6.32
C ILE A 60 -10.19 -2.47 4.79
N GLY A 61 -9.04 -2.32 4.17
CA GLY A 61 -8.78 -1.67 2.88
C GLY A 61 -9.73 -2.00 1.72
N LYS A 62 -10.25 -3.23 1.61
CA LYS A 62 -11.21 -3.60 0.55
C LYS A 62 -12.61 -2.98 0.72
N TYR A 63 -12.92 -2.46 1.90
CA TYR A 63 -14.24 -1.94 2.27
C TYR A 63 -14.32 -0.40 2.22
N GLY A 64 -13.60 0.24 1.30
CA GLY A 64 -13.52 1.69 1.20
C GLY A 64 -14.89 2.37 1.11
N ALA A 65 -15.84 1.84 0.33
CA ALA A 65 -17.18 2.40 0.24
C ALA A 65 -17.94 2.41 1.58
N GLN A 66 -17.75 1.37 2.40
CA GLN A 66 -18.34 1.28 3.73
C GLN A 66 -17.68 2.26 4.70
N VAL A 67 -16.36 2.45 4.59
CA VAL A 67 -15.64 3.50 5.36
C VAL A 67 -16.15 4.88 4.97
N GLN A 68 -16.34 5.19 3.68
CA GLN A 68 -16.93 6.45 3.23
C GLN A 68 -18.34 6.67 3.81
N ALA A 69 -19.16 5.61 3.86
CA ALA A 69 -20.47 5.69 4.47
C ALA A 69 -20.40 5.96 5.99
N LEU A 70 -19.42 5.40 6.70
CA LEU A 70 -19.18 5.71 8.11
C LEU A 70 -18.72 7.15 8.28
N LEU A 71 -17.73 7.61 7.51
CA LEU A 71 -17.21 8.98 7.57
C LEU A 71 -18.34 10.00 7.36
N LYS A 72 -19.22 9.77 6.40
CA LYS A 72 -20.39 10.61 6.17
C LYS A 72 -21.34 10.66 7.39
N LYS A 73 -21.52 9.55 8.12
CA LYS A 73 -22.36 9.53 9.33
C LYS A 73 -21.74 10.31 10.48
N ILE A 74 -20.43 10.24 10.65
CA ILE A 74 -19.72 10.90 11.75
C ILE A 74 -19.33 12.34 11.43
N SER A 75 -19.36 12.79 10.18
CA SER A 75 -19.01 14.17 9.78
C SER A 75 -19.94 15.24 10.41
N ALA A 76 -21.15 14.87 10.80
CA ALA A 76 -22.09 15.77 11.49
C ALA A 76 -21.89 15.79 13.02
N LEU A 77 -20.93 15.05 13.56
CA LEU A 77 -20.67 14.94 14.99
C LEU A 77 -19.47 15.78 15.40
N GLU A 78 -19.56 16.44 16.53
CA GLU A 78 -18.39 17.03 17.19
C GLU A 78 -17.64 15.92 17.94
N ILE A 79 -16.47 15.50 17.45
CA ILE A 79 -15.69 14.43 18.06
C ILE A 79 -14.46 15.03 18.72
N LYS A 80 -14.28 14.79 20.04
CA LYS A 80 -13.11 15.21 20.83
C LYS A 80 -12.16 14.08 21.15
N THR A 81 -12.69 12.85 21.13
CA THR A 81 -11.92 11.65 21.46
C THR A 81 -12.39 10.50 20.57
N ILE A 82 -11.45 9.72 20.05
CA ILE A 82 -11.75 8.46 19.36
C ILE A 82 -11.13 7.32 20.17
N CYS A 83 -11.95 6.32 20.50
CA CYS A 83 -11.56 5.12 21.23
C CYS A 83 -11.68 3.89 20.31
N PRO A 84 -10.63 3.53 19.57
CA PRO A 84 -10.61 2.30 18.78
C PRO A 84 -10.40 1.06 19.66
N LEU A 85 -10.80 -0.10 19.16
CA LEU A 85 -10.55 -1.38 19.84
C LEU A 85 -9.07 -1.80 19.80
N HIS A 86 -8.31 -1.30 18.82
CA HIS A 86 -6.89 -1.58 18.64
C HIS A 86 -6.08 -0.29 18.59
N GLY A 87 -5.06 -0.17 19.44
CA GLY A 87 -4.19 1.01 19.51
C GLY A 87 -4.56 1.98 20.62
N PRO A 88 -4.02 3.20 20.62
CA PRO A 88 -4.25 4.18 21.66
C PRO A 88 -5.59 4.89 21.50
N VAL A 89 -6.09 5.44 22.59
CA VAL A 89 -7.12 6.49 22.56
C VAL A 89 -6.53 7.72 21.87
N LEU A 90 -7.27 8.29 20.94
CA LEU A 90 -6.87 9.45 20.15
C LEU A 90 -7.60 10.69 20.70
N THR A 91 -6.84 11.65 21.18
CA THR A 91 -7.35 12.94 21.70
C THR A 91 -6.78 14.15 20.94
N GLU A 92 -5.79 13.90 20.10
CA GLU A 92 -5.10 14.90 19.29
C GLU A 92 -4.97 14.42 17.83
N GLY A 93 -4.83 15.35 16.90
CA GLY A 93 -4.66 15.02 15.47
C GLY A 93 -5.86 14.32 14.82
N LEU A 94 -7.08 14.47 15.37
CA LEU A 94 -8.27 13.79 14.90
C LEU A 94 -8.65 14.17 13.46
N GLU A 95 -8.44 15.42 13.09
CA GLU A 95 -8.67 15.90 11.71
C GLU A 95 -7.79 15.15 10.71
N GLU A 96 -6.52 14.93 11.05
CA GLU A 96 -5.60 14.17 10.21
C GLU A 96 -5.98 12.69 10.15
N CYS A 97 -6.45 12.10 11.25
CA CYS A 97 -6.95 10.73 11.25
C CYS A 97 -8.16 10.58 10.33
N LEU A 98 -9.11 11.51 10.36
CA LEU A 98 -10.29 11.53 9.51
C LEU A 98 -9.92 11.74 8.04
N ARG A 99 -9.03 12.70 7.75
CA ARG A 99 -8.51 12.98 6.41
C ARG A 99 -7.82 11.77 5.78
N LEU A 100 -6.98 11.07 6.54
CA LEU A 100 -6.29 9.87 6.07
C LEU A 100 -7.27 8.71 5.81
N TYR A 101 -8.26 8.51 6.67
CA TYR A 101 -9.29 7.51 6.44
C TYR A 101 -10.13 7.83 5.20
N ASP A 102 -10.42 9.11 4.94
CA ASP A 102 -11.07 9.55 3.71
C ASP A 102 -10.22 9.23 2.47
N LEU A 103 -8.93 9.60 2.49
CA LEU A 103 -7.97 9.34 1.42
C LEU A 103 -7.83 7.83 1.16
N TRP A 104 -7.55 7.04 2.20
CA TRP A 104 -7.33 5.61 2.08
C TRP A 104 -8.55 4.85 1.56
N SER A 105 -9.75 5.26 1.96
CA SER A 105 -10.99 4.62 1.55
C SER A 105 -11.40 4.93 0.10
N GLN A 106 -10.76 5.89 -0.52
CA GLN A 106 -10.86 6.20 -1.94
C GLN A 106 -9.71 5.56 -2.75
N TRP A 107 -8.81 4.82 -2.08
CA TRP A 107 -7.60 4.21 -2.66
C TRP A 107 -6.63 5.23 -3.25
N GLU A 108 -6.69 6.48 -2.80
CA GLU A 108 -5.74 7.51 -3.19
C GLU A 108 -4.40 7.34 -2.46
N PRO A 109 -3.26 7.58 -3.13
CA PRO A 109 -1.95 7.53 -2.47
C PRO A 109 -1.75 8.73 -1.55
N GLU A 110 -0.98 8.56 -0.47
CA GLU A 110 -0.55 9.70 0.35
C GLU A 110 0.52 10.52 -0.36
N GLU A 111 1.38 9.86 -1.15
CA GLU A 111 2.48 10.47 -1.89
C GLU A 111 2.38 10.09 -3.37
N SER A 112 1.68 10.90 -4.14
CA SER A 112 1.36 10.65 -5.56
C SER A 112 2.61 10.51 -6.44
N GLU A 113 3.67 11.26 -6.14
CA GLU A 113 4.90 11.28 -6.93
C GLU A 113 5.95 10.27 -6.45
N SER A 114 5.76 9.68 -5.27
CA SER A 114 6.70 8.70 -4.76
C SER A 114 6.57 7.34 -5.46
N ILE A 115 7.68 6.63 -5.54
CA ILE A 115 7.75 5.31 -6.18
C ILE A 115 8.10 4.24 -5.15
N LEU A 116 7.35 3.14 -5.14
CA LEU A 116 7.80 1.91 -4.48
C LEU A 116 8.44 0.98 -5.51
N ILE A 117 9.67 0.55 -5.28
CA ILE A 117 10.29 -0.56 -6.00
C ILE A 117 10.18 -1.80 -5.11
N ALA A 118 9.27 -2.71 -5.44
CA ALA A 118 9.15 -4.00 -4.77
C ALA A 118 9.86 -5.09 -5.59
N HIS A 119 10.82 -5.79 -4.99
CA HIS A 119 11.58 -6.79 -5.70
C HIS A 119 11.61 -8.14 -4.99
N ALA A 120 11.70 -9.21 -5.79
CA ALA A 120 11.94 -10.58 -5.34
C ALA A 120 13.05 -11.21 -6.18
N SER A 121 14.22 -11.43 -5.56
CA SER A 121 15.42 -11.88 -6.24
C SER A 121 15.91 -13.20 -5.68
N ILE A 122 16.33 -14.13 -6.56
CA ILE A 122 16.87 -15.42 -6.14
C ILE A 122 18.39 -15.32 -5.93
N HIS A 123 19.12 -14.80 -6.92
CA HIS A 123 20.59 -14.78 -6.92
C HIS A 123 21.19 -13.36 -6.86
N GLY A 124 20.36 -12.34 -6.56
CA GLY A 124 20.82 -10.97 -6.39
C GLY A 124 20.76 -10.09 -7.65
N ASN A 125 20.63 -10.64 -8.86
CA ASN A 125 20.60 -9.84 -10.10
C ASN A 125 19.41 -8.91 -10.17
N THR A 126 18.20 -9.43 -9.91
CA THR A 126 16.96 -8.62 -9.84
C THR A 126 17.05 -7.54 -8.75
N ALA A 127 17.61 -7.87 -7.58
CA ALA A 127 17.83 -6.91 -6.49
C ALA A 127 18.85 -5.83 -6.89
N HIS A 128 19.90 -6.20 -7.64
CA HIS A 128 20.87 -5.23 -8.17
C HIS A 128 20.20 -4.27 -9.18
N ALA A 129 19.40 -4.80 -10.09
CA ALA A 129 18.62 -3.99 -11.04
C ALA A 129 17.67 -3.01 -10.33
N ALA A 130 16.95 -3.48 -9.30
CA ALA A 130 16.07 -2.64 -8.48
C ALA A 130 16.84 -1.50 -7.80
N LYS A 131 18.02 -1.79 -7.23
CA LYS A 131 18.88 -0.79 -6.59
C LYS A 131 19.48 0.20 -7.61
N THR A 132 19.84 -0.28 -8.80
CA THR A 132 20.33 0.58 -9.89
C THR A 132 19.26 1.55 -10.35
N LEU A 133 18.03 1.06 -10.57
CA LEU A 133 16.89 1.91 -10.92
C LEU A 133 16.62 2.97 -9.82
N LYS A 134 16.61 2.55 -8.55
CA LYS A 134 16.47 3.47 -7.41
C LYS A 134 17.49 4.61 -7.51
N GLY A 135 18.78 4.28 -7.67
CA GLY A 135 19.83 5.32 -7.77
C GLY A 135 19.69 6.25 -8.97
N LYS A 136 19.14 5.77 -10.10
CA LYS A 136 18.86 6.61 -11.26
C LYS A 136 17.68 7.57 -10.99
N LEU A 137 16.61 7.11 -10.35
CA LEU A 137 15.45 7.93 -9.98
C LEU A 137 15.79 8.97 -8.90
N GLU A 138 16.53 8.60 -7.87
CA GLU A 138 16.98 9.52 -6.81
C GLU A 138 17.86 10.65 -7.36
N LYS A 139 18.70 10.38 -8.36
CA LYS A 139 19.46 11.43 -9.08
C LYS A 139 18.57 12.42 -9.84
N LYS A 140 17.31 12.04 -10.14
CA LYS A 140 16.29 12.92 -10.71
C LYS A 140 15.45 13.64 -9.66
N GLY A 141 15.74 13.44 -8.35
CA GLY A 141 15.00 14.04 -7.25
C GLY A 141 13.70 13.31 -6.86
N VAL A 142 13.48 12.11 -7.41
CA VAL A 142 12.28 11.32 -7.09
C VAL A 142 12.45 10.61 -5.74
N GLN A 143 11.43 10.66 -4.89
CA GLN A 143 11.40 9.90 -3.65
C GLN A 143 11.12 8.43 -3.95
N VAL A 144 12.05 7.54 -3.59
CA VAL A 144 11.97 6.12 -3.89
C VAL A 144 12.08 5.26 -2.63
N ASN A 145 11.05 4.48 -2.37
CA ASN A 145 11.06 3.41 -1.39
C ASN A 145 11.44 2.09 -2.09
N ILE A 146 12.25 1.27 -1.44
CA ILE A 146 12.61 -0.06 -1.96
C ILE A 146 12.27 -1.13 -0.93
N CYS A 147 11.68 -2.22 -1.40
CA CYS A 147 11.22 -3.33 -0.56
C CYS A 147 11.69 -4.67 -1.14
N ASP A 148 12.44 -5.42 -0.35
CA ASP A 148 12.79 -6.81 -0.66
C ASP A 148 11.70 -7.74 -0.11
N LEU A 149 10.89 -8.29 -1.00
CA LEU A 149 9.76 -9.16 -0.65
C LEU A 149 10.21 -10.52 -0.08
N THR A 150 11.50 -10.87 -0.19
CA THR A 150 12.02 -12.14 0.34
C THR A 150 12.28 -12.09 1.85
N VAL A 151 12.38 -10.89 2.44
CA VAL A 151 12.71 -10.70 3.85
C VAL A 151 11.80 -9.69 4.56
N THR A 152 11.02 -8.89 3.82
CA THR A 152 10.10 -7.92 4.40
C THR A 152 8.77 -8.59 4.71
N ASP A 153 8.25 -8.39 5.92
CA ASP A 153 6.88 -8.82 6.23
C ASP A 153 5.89 -8.18 5.25
N LEU A 154 5.06 -9.03 4.66
CA LEU A 154 4.18 -8.67 3.55
C LEU A 154 3.22 -7.51 3.88
N SER A 155 2.80 -7.39 5.14
CA SER A 155 1.91 -6.30 5.55
C SER A 155 2.54 -4.91 5.44
N TYR A 156 3.86 -4.80 5.58
CA TYR A 156 4.57 -3.54 5.31
C TYR A 156 4.70 -3.25 3.81
N ALA A 157 4.97 -4.30 3.01
CA ALA A 157 5.05 -4.15 1.56
C ALA A 157 3.71 -3.69 0.98
N VAL A 158 2.59 -4.29 1.42
CA VAL A 158 1.24 -3.89 1.04
C VAL A 158 0.97 -2.43 1.43
N ALA A 159 1.22 -2.04 2.68
CA ALA A 159 1.01 -0.66 3.13
C ALA A 159 1.82 0.35 2.31
N SER A 160 3.07 -0.01 1.95
CA SER A 160 3.94 0.82 1.12
C SER A 160 3.43 0.97 -0.31
N ALA A 161 2.83 -0.09 -0.88
CA ALA A 161 2.23 -0.04 -2.22
C ALA A 161 1.05 0.93 -2.29
N PHE A 162 0.22 0.96 -1.27
CA PHE A 162 -0.89 1.91 -1.21
C PHE A 162 -0.43 3.35 -0.90
N TYR A 163 0.66 3.51 -0.16
CA TYR A 163 1.24 4.81 0.17
C TYR A 163 1.76 5.56 -1.06
N CYS A 164 2.44 4.85 -1.98
CA CYS A 164 3.08 5.44 -3.15
C CYS A 164 2.10 5.55 -4.33
N GLY A 165 2.27 6.61 -5.15
CA GLY A 165 1.50 6.79 -6.38
C GLY A 165 1.94 5.89 -7.52
N LYS A 166 3.21 5.50 -7.54
CA LYS A 166 3.80 4.70 -8.61
C LYS A 166 4.49 3.45 -8.03
N LEU A 167 4.45 2.34 -8.76
CA LEU A 167 5.13 1.10 -8.41
C LEU A 167 6.11 0.69 -9.51
N VAL A 168 7.20 0.03 -9.11
CA VAL A 168 7.99 -0.82 -9.99
C VAL A 168 8.08 -2.21 -9.36
N LEU A 169 7.67 -3.22 -10.10
CA LEU A 169 7.73 -4.62 -9.68
C LEU A 169 8.89 -5.31 -10.39
N ALA A 170 9.80 -5.86 -9.61
CA ALA A 170 10.99 -6.55 -10.12
C ALA A 170 11.01 -8.00 -9.63
N SER A 171 10.91 -8.97 -10.53
CA SER A 171 10.84 -10.39 -10.15
C SER A 171 11.69 -11.28 -11.02
N SER A 172 12.31 -12.27 -10.36
CA SER A 172 12.89 -13.41 -11.07
C SER A 172 11.79 -14.34 -11.59
N THR A 173 12.04 -14.95 -12.73
CA THR A 173 11.29 -16.12 -13.19
C THR A 173 11.74 -17.35 -12.39
N TYR A 174 10.81 -18.07 -11.81
CA TYR A 174 11.06 -19.26 -11.01
C TYR A 174 10.14 -20.39 -11.46
N ASP A 175 10.74 -21.51 -11.87
CA ASP A 175 10.01 -22.72 -12.29
C ASP A 175 8.94 -22.44 -13.38
N GLY A 176 9.30 -21.57 -14.35
CA GLY A 176 8.39 -21.11 -15.40
C GLY A 176 7.30 -20.12 -14.94
N GLY A 177 7.25 -19.80 -13.64
CA GLY A 177 6.27 -18.93 -12.99
C GLY A 177 6.90 -17.68 -12.35
N LEU A 178 6.10 -16.97 -11.57
CA LEU A 178 6.60 -15.88 -10.71
C LEU A 178 7.29 -16.46 -9.48
N PHE A 179 8.38 -15.83 -9.07
CA PHE A 179 8.99 -16.15 -7.79
C PHE A 179 7.97 -15.97 -6.65
N PRO A 180 7.80 -16.96 -5.74
CA PRO A 180 6.70 -16.99 -4.79
C PRO A 180 6.45 -15.70 -4.00
N PRO A 181 7.48 -14.97 -3.46
CA PRO A 181 7.20 -13.73 -2.74
C PRO A 181 6.50 -12.65 -3.58
N MET A 182 6.84 -12.53 -4.88
CA MET A 182 6.17 -11.60 -5.78
C MET A 182 4.73 -12.04 -6.09
N ARG A 183 4.52 -13.34 -6.29
CA ARG A 183 3.17 -13.88 -6.53
C ARG A 183 2.26 -13.59 -5.34
N GLU A 184 2.71 -13.89 -4.13
CA GLU A 184 1.97 -13.65 -2.89
C GLU A 184 1.66 -12.16 -2.70
N PHE A 185 2.64 -11.29 -2.96
CA PHE A 185 2.44 -9.84 -2.89
C PHE A 185 1.34 -9.36 -3.83
N LEU A 186 1.34 -9.80 -5.09
CA LEU A 186 0.31 -9.45 -6.06
C LEU A 186 -1.08 -9.97 -5.68
N GLU A 187 -1.17 -11.20 -5.14
CA GLU A 187 -2.42 -11.78 -4.63
C GLU A 187 -2.99 -10.95 -3.47
N HIS A 188 -2.13 -10.48 -2.57
CA HIS A 188 -2.54 -9.57 -1.49
C HIS A 188 -3.00 -8.22 -2.01
N LEU A 189 -2.30 -7.61 -2.95
CA LEU A 189 -2.73 -6.36 -3.57
C LEU A 189 -4.12 -6.50 -4.21
N GLN A 190 -4.33 -7.58 -4.98
CA GLN A 190 -5.61 -7.86 -5.62
C GLN A 190 -6.75 -8.04 -4.61
N THR A 191 -6.54 -8.85 -3.56
CA THR A 191 -7.55 -9.09 -2.51
C THR A 191 -7.90 -7.84 -1.70
N LYS A 192 -6.97 -6.89 -1.58
CA LYS A 192 -7.19 -5.61 -0.90
C LYS A 192 -7.79 -4.54 -1.83
N GLY A 193 -8.02 -4.88 -3.10
CA GLY A 193 -8.62 -3.98 -4.08
C GLY A 193 -7.69 -2.87 -4.54
N PHE A 194 -6.38 -3.16 -4.59
CA PHE A 194 -5.37 -2.24 -5.13
C PHE A 194 -5.76 -1.75 -6.52
N ARG A 195 -5.68 -0.44 -6.73
CA ARG A 195 -6.15 0.22 -7.96
C ARG A 195 -5.55 1.60 -8.12
N ASN A 196 -5.86 2.23 -9.26
CA ASN A 196 -5.56 3.63 -9.51
C ASN A 196 -4.05 3.93 -9.38
N ARG A 197 -3.22 3.09 -10.01
CA ARG A 197 -1.75 3.20 -9.94
C ARG A 197 -1.09 2.98 -11.28
N ARG A 198 0.11 3.55 -11.43
CA ARG A 198 1.01 3.31 -12.54
C ARG A 198 2.10 2.34 -12.13
N VAL A 199 2.39 1.35 -12.99
CA VAL A 199 3.29 0.24 -12.63
C VAL A 199 4.29 -0.03 -13.75
N GLY A 200 5.59 0.02 -13.40
CA GLY A 200 6.70 -0.42 -14.22
C GLY A 200 7.12 -1.86 -13.90
N LEU A 201 7.69 -2.55 -14.88
CA LEU A 201 8.05 -3.96 -14.74
C LEU A 201 9.53 -4.20 -15.05
N ILE A 202 10.16 -4.97 -14.17
CA ILE A 202 11.50 -5.54 -14.36
C ILE A 202 11.39 -7.05 -14.20
N GLU A 203 11.93 -7.80 -15.14
CA GLU A 203 12.01 -9.26 -15.05
C GLU A 203 13.44 -9.76 -15.15
N ASP A 204 13.66 -10.94 -14.61
CA ASP A 204 14.90 -11.69 -14.76
C ASP A 204 14.63 -13.17 -15.04
N GLY A 205 15.36 -13.75 -15.98
CA GLY A 205 15.26 -15.17 -16.32
C GLY A 205 16.32 -15.59 -17.32
N SER A 206 17.16 -16.56 -16.97
CA SER A 206 18.37 -16.91 -17.70
C SER A 206 18.15 -17.21 -19.19
N TRP A 207 17.17 -18.04 -19.54
CA TRP A 207 16.90 -18.45 -20.95
C TRP A 207 15.46 -18.11 -21.41
N ALA A 208 14.50 -18.04 -20.50
CA ALA A 208 13.09 -17.80 -20.80
C ALA A 208 12.45 -16.89 -19.73
N PRO A 209 12.79 -15.59 -19.71
CA PRO A 209 12.14 -14.66 -18.78
C PRO A 209 10.64 -14.61 -19.05
N ALA A 210 9.83 -14.77 -18.02
CA ALA A 210 8.37 -14.80 -18.10
C ALA A 210 7.69 -13.96 -17.00
N ALA A 211 8.49 -13.44 -16.05
CA ALA A 211 7.96 -12.76 -14.89
C ALA A 211 7.17 -11.50 -15.25
N ALA A 212 7.63 -10.69 -16.21
CA ALA A 212 6.93 -9.48 -16.62
C ALA A 212 5.54 -9.79 -17.21
N ARG A 213 5.45 -10.78 -18.08
CA ARG A 213 4.18 -11.23 -18.67
C ARG A 213 3.21 -11.72 -17.58
N LEU A 214 3.71 -12.49 -16.62
CA LEU A 214 2.89 -13.03 -15.53
C LEU A 214 2.43 -11.93 -14.55
N MET A 215 3.31 -10.97 -14.22
CA MET A 215 2.94 -9.79 -13.43
C MET A 215 1.90 -8.95 -14.18
N ARG A 216 2.09 -8.70 -15.47
CA ARG A 216 1.13 -7.96 -16.32
C ARG A 216 -0.25 -8.59 -16.26
N THR A 217 -0.36 -9.90 -16.48
CA THR A 217 -1.65 -10.62 -16.42
C THR A 217 -2.36 -10.42 -15.08
N LYS A 218 -1.62 -10.47 -13.97
CA LYS A 218 -2.20 -10.23 -12.64
C LYS A 218 -2.63 -8.77 -12.42
N LEU A 219 -1.88 -7.81 -12.92
CA LEU A 219 -2.18 -6.39 -12.80
C LEU A 219 -3.37 -5.98 -13.67
N GLU A 220 -3.55 -6.58 -14.84
CA GLU A 220 -4.69 -6.35 -15.74
C GLU A 220 -6.02 -6.84 -15.15
N GLU A 221 -6.00 -7.74 -14.17
CA GLU A 221 -7.18 -8.14 -13.38
C GLU A 221 -7.58 -7.09 -12.33
N MET A 222 -6.71 -6.11 -12.04
CA MET A 222 -6.96 -5.05 -11.06
C MET A 222 -7.53 -3.80 -11.75
N LYS A 223 -8.34 -3.05 -10.99
CA LYS A 223 -9.03 -1.88 -11.52
C LYS A 223 -8.07 -0.68 -11.70
N ASP A 224 -8.17 0.02 -12.84
CA ASP A 224 -7.47 1.29 -13.09
C ASP A 224 -5.95 1.20 -12.83
N ILE A 225 -5.31 0.12 -13.30
CA ILE A 225 -3.87 -0.03 -13.32
C ILE A 225 -3.35 0.34 -14.71
N HIS A 226 -2.41 1.28 -14.75
CA HIS A 226 -1.74 1.70 -15.97
C HIS A 226 -0.31 1.18 -15.97
N LEU A 227 0.02 0.37 -16.98
CA LEU A 227 1.36 -0.18 -17.13
C LEU A 227 2.20 0.73 -18.01
N TYR A 228 3.43 1.02 -17.58
CA TYR A 228 4.41 1.66 -18.45
C TYR A 228 4.78 0.74 -19.62
N GLU A 229 5.16 1.33 -20.73
CA GLU A 229 5.47 0.57 -21.94
C GLU A 229 6.78 -0.19 -21.84
N THR A 230 7.80 0.46 -21.25
CA THR A 230 9.12 -0.11 -21.12
C THR A 230 9.17 -1.21 -20.06
N VAL A 231 9.60 -2.39 -20.48
CA VAL A 231 9.96 -3.51 -19.60
C VAL A 231 11.46 -3.69 -19.59
N VAL A 232 12.08 -3.73 -18.41
CA VAL A 232 13.48 -4.08 -18.26
C VAL A 232 13.59 -5.59 -18.16
N SER A 233 14.16 -6.26 -19.19
CA SER A 233 14.25 -7.72 -19.25
C SER A 233 15.70 -8.18 -19.13
N LEU A 234 16.03 -8.76 -17.96
CA LEU A 234 17.33 -9.30 -17.66
C LEU A 234 17.44 -10.78 -18.04
N ARG A 235 18.66 -11.17 -18.40
CA ARG A 235 19.06 -12.58 -18.56
C ARG A 235 20.25 -12.87 -17.67
N GLY A 236 20.08 -12.66 -16.34
CA GLY A 236 21.13 -12.68 -15.35
C GLY A 236 21.65 -11.27 -15.04
N ALA A 237 22.97 -11.04 -15.15
CA ALA A 237 23.56 -9.75 -14.81
C ALA A 237 23.13 -8.61 -15.75
N LEU A 238 23.07 -7.39 -15.20
CA LEU A 238 22.85 -6.17 -15.98
C LEU A 238 23.90 -6.02 -17.08
N ASN A 239 23.46 -5.56 -18.24
CA ASN A 239 24.28 -5.28 -19.40
C ASN A 239 23.87 -3.96 -20.07
N GLN A 240 24.58 -3.55 -21.12
CA GLN A 240 24.35 -2.27 -21.79
C GLN A 240 22.92 -2.12 -22.36
N THR A 241 22.31 -3.20 -22.84
CA THR A 241 20.91 -3.17 -23.31
C THR A 241 19.95 -2.89 -22.16
N ASN A 242 20.16 -3.50 -20.99
CA ASN A 242 19.32 -3.27 -19.80
C ASN A 242 19.50 -1.86 -19.25
N GLU A 243 20.71 -1.28 -19.34
CA GLU A 243 20.93 0.12 -18.96
C GLU A 243 20.09 1.08 -19.81
N ALA A 244 20.02 0.85 -21.14
CA ALA A 244 19.18 1.64 -22.02
C ALA A 244 17.67 1.47 -21.70
N GLN A 245 17.23 0.24 -21.42
CA GLN A 245 15.85 -0.01 -20.96
C GLN A 245 15.54 0.68 -19.64
N MET A 246 16.48 0.67 -18.69
CA MET A 246 16.32 1.38 -17.41
C MET A 246 16.20 2.89 -17.63
N ASP A 247 17.02 3.48 -18.50
CA ASP A 247 16.97 4.92 -18.78
C ASP A 247 15.63 5.30 -19.44
N ALA A 248 15.09 4.44 -20.31
CA ALA A 248 13.77 4.63 -20.88
C ALA A 248 12.67 4.55 -19.80
N LEU A 249 12.71 3.53 -18.92
CA LEU A 249 11.74 3.39 -17.83
C LEU A 249 11.83 4.58 -16.86
N VAL A 250 13.03 5.08 -16.55
CA VAL A 250 13.22 6.29 -15.73
C VAL A 250 12.57 7.49 -16.39
N ALA A 251 12.73 7.65 -17.72
CA ALA A 251 12.09 8.74 -18.44
C ALA A 251 10.56 8.68 -18.36
N GLU A 252 9.96 7.49 -18.52
CA GLU A 252 8.51 7.29 -18.37
C GLU A 252 8.03 7.58 -16.94
N LEU A 253 8.76 7.09 -15.92
CA LEU A 253 8.42 7.30 -14.51
C LEU A 253 8.49 8.77 -14.08
N CYS A 254 9.32 9.59 -14.76
CA CYS A 254 9.55 11.00 -14.46
C CYS A 254 8.79 11.96 -15.41
N ALA A 255 8.07 11.45 -16.42
CA ALA A 255 7.45 12.27 -17.47
C ALA A 255 6.23 13.10 -17.03
N GLU A 256 5.89 13.12 -15.72
CA GLU A 256 4.73 13.84 -15.18
C GLU A 256 4.99 14.47 -13.85
#